data_6edf7cd29ae1dd7eadbc4f6bf78b4803
#
_entry.id   6edf7cd29ae1dd7eadbc4f6bf78b4803
#
_cell.length_a   1.000
_cell.length_b   1.000
_cell.length_c   1.000
_cell.angle_alpha   90.00
_cell.angle_beta   90.00
_cell.angle_gamma   90.00
#
_symmetry.space_group_name_H-M   'P 1'
#
loop_
_entity.id
_entity.type
_entity.pdbx_description
1 polymer ?
#
loop_
_entity_poly.entity_id
_entity_poly.type
_entity_poly.pdbx_seq_one_letter_code
_entity_poly.pdbx_strand_id
1 'polypeptide(L)'
;IGGGLPFKTHLGFDYDYEEFISKIVYTIKDACEEEGIEEPNIFTEFGSYTVAESGMVMYEVLDEKLQNDRESWYMINNSFMTTLPDAWGLDQRFIMLPINRWFEDFKNVFLGGLTCDSMDFYNAEIHDNKLFLPLLDKKDPLYIAFFYTGAYQESISGFGGIKHCLIPSPKHVIVDKDENGNIISSLFAPEQTSESMLKILGY
;
A
#
# COMPACT_ATOMS: atom_id res chain seq x y z
N ILE A 1 9.47 -17.59 15.51
CA ILE A 1 8.12 -17.09 15.79
C ILE A 1 7.68 -16.35 14.52
N GLY A 2 6.67 -16.90 13.86
CA GLY A 2 6.02 -16.27 12.72
C GLY A 2 4.84 -15.40 13.14
N GLY A 3 4.08 -14.90 12.14
CA GLY A 3 2.91 -14.07 12.32
C GLY A 3 3.18 -12.59 12.12
N GLY A 4 2.17 -11.76 12.43
CA GLY A 4 2.23 -10.31 12.22
C GLY A 4 2.52 -9.54 13.49
N LEU A 5 3.49 -8.64 13.44
CA LEU A 5 3.60 -7.55 14.40
C LEU A 5 2.88 -6.34 13.80
N PRO A 6 2.00 -5.66 14.53
CA PRO A 6 1.27 -4.50 14.00
C PRO A 6 2.21 -3.44 13.43
N PHE A 7 1.81 -2.82 12.34
CA PHE A 7 2.52 -1.68 11.75
C PHE A 7 1.52 -0.54 11.49
N LYS A 8 2.02 0.64 11.20
CA LYS A 8 1.22 1.86 11.12
C LYS A 8 0.25 1.82 9.91
N THR A 9 -1.05 1.74 10.21
CA THR A 9 -2.13 1.71 9.20
C THR A 9 -2.97 3.00 9.17
N HIS A 10 -2.78 3.88 10.15
CA HIS A 10 -3.43 5.19 10.25
C HIS A 10 -2.55 6.18 11.03
N LEU A 11 -2.80 7.47 10.88
CA LEU A 11 -1.94 8.52 11.48
C LEU A 11 -1.93 8.52 13.01
N GLY A 12 -3.01 8.09 13.64
CA GLY A 12 -3.11 7.97 15.10
C GLY A 12 -2.69 6.61 15.63
N PHE A 13 -1.96 5.80 14.83
CA PHE A 13 -1.47 4.50 15.29
C PHE A 13 -0.45 4.66 16.39
N ASP A 14 -0.71 3.98 17.51
CA ASP A 14 0.18 3.88 18.67
C ASP A 14 0.15 2.44 19.17
N TYR A 15 1.31 1.83 19.38
CA TYR A 15 1.43 0.45 19.81
C TYR A 15 2.68 0.26 20.65
N ASP A 16 2.52 -0.35 21.84
CA ASP A 16 3.61 -0.64 22.75
C ASP A 16 4.31 -1.95 22.34
N TYR A 17 5.32 -1.81 21.48
CA TYR A 17 6.13 -2.93 21.01
C TYR A 17 6.99 -3.52 22.13
N GLU A 18 7.46 -2.70 23.07
CA GLU A 18 8.29 -3.16 24.18
C GLU A 18 7.49 -4.08 25.11
N GLU A 19 6.28 -3.68 25.48
CA GLU A 19 5.38 -4.51 26.28
C GLU A 19 5.06 -5.84 25.57
N PHE A 20 4.73 -5.78 24.28
CA PHE A 20 4.38 -6.98 23.50
C PHE A 20 5.55 -7.96 23.39
N ILE A 21 6.73 -7.49 23.01
CA ILE A 21 7.93 -8.33 22.85
C ILE A 21 8.36 -8.88 24.21
N SER A 22 8.30 -8.08 25.26
CA SER A 22 8.62 -8.51 26.63
C SER A 22 7.72 -9.66 27.06
N LYS A 23 6.41 -9.61 26.79
CA LYS A 23 5.48 -10.71 27.09
C LYS A 23 5.89 -12.02 26.39
N ILE A 24 6.27 -11.94 25.12
CA ILE A 24 6.72 -13.13 24.37
C ILE A 24 7.99 -13.72 25.02
N VAL A 25 8.98 -12.87 25.25
CA VAL A 25 10.28 -13.31 25.80
C VAL A 25 10.12 -13.93 27.18
N TYR A 26 9.41 -13.25 28.09
CA TYR A 26 9.20 -13.76 29.45
C TYR A 26 8.34 -15.02 29.49
N THR A 27 7.32 -15.13 28.64
CA THR A 27 6.52 -16.38 28.55
C THR A 27 7.38 -17.59 28.16
N ILE A 28 8.29 -17.40 27.20
CA ILE A 28 9.22 -18.47 26.78
C ILE A 28 10.19 -18.80 27.91
N LYS A 29 10.75 -17.77 28.57
CA LYS A 29 11.69 -17.94 29.67
C LYS A 29 11.06 -18.69 30.83
N ASP A 30 9.89 -18.26 31.29
CA ASP A 30 9.16 -18.90 32.40
C ASP A 30 8.85 -20.38 32.09
N ALA A 31 8.43 -20.67 30.85
CA ALA A 31 8.20 -22.04 30.43
C ALA A 31 9.49 -22.90 30.43
N CYS A 32 10.61 -22.34 30.02
CA CYS A 32 11.89 -23.04 30.08
C CYS A 32 12.34 -23.31 31.51
N GLU A 33 12.16 -22.33 32.41
CA GLU A 33 12.46 -22.49 33.84
C GLU A 33 11.59 -23.56 34.49
N GLU A 34 10.28 -23.60 34.20
CA GLU A 34 9.33 -24.62 34.73
C GLU A 34 9.70 -26.03 34.27
N GLU A 35 10.09 -26.20 33.01
CA GLU A 35 10.46 -27.48 32.42
C GLU A 35 11.93 -27.87 32.66
N GLY A 36 12.75 -27.01 33.22
CA GLY A 36 14.17 -27.21 33.50
C GLY A 36 15.01 -27.41 32.23
N ILE A 37 14.67 -26.70 31.14
CA ILE A 37 15.36 -26.73 29.85
C ILE A 37 16.09 -25.41 29.58
N GLU A 38 17.09 -25.45 28.70
CA GLU A 38 17.85 -24.26 28.29
C GLU A 38 16.97 -23.33 27.45
N GLU A 39 17.11 -22.02 27.67
CA GLU A 39 16.42 -20.99 26.88
C GLU A 39 16.85 -21.03 25.39
N PRO A 40 15.90 -21.10 24.44
CA PRO A 40 16.23 -21.17 23.03
C PRO A 40 16.63 -19.80 22.47
N ASN A 41 17.35 -19.78 21.35
CA ASN A 41 17.46 -18.59 20.52
C ASN A 41 16.10 -18.32 19.83
N ILE A 42 15.64 -17.07 19.89
CA ILE A 42 14.37 -16.65 19.29
C ILE A 42 14.65 -15.96 17.95
N PHE A 43 14.01 -16.48 16.89
CA PHE A 43 14.00 -15.88 15.56
C PHE A 43 12.58 -15.40 15.26
N THR A 44 12.45 -14.21 14.69
CA THR A 44 11.17 -13.61 14.33
C THR A 44 11.10 -13.34 12.82
N GLU A 45 9.91 -13.43 12.24
CA GLU A 45 9.62 -13.17 10.82
C GLU A 45 8.57 -12.07 10.69
N PHE A 46 8.78 -10.93 11.33
CA PHE A 46 7.84 -9.80 11.33
C PHE A 46 8.03 -8.93 10.08
N GLY A 47 7.73 -9.49 8.89
CA GLY A 47 8.02 -8.89 7.61
C GLY A 47 7.37 -7.51 7.42
N SER A 48 6.06 -7.38 7.62
CA SER A 48 5.37 -6.09 7.46
C SER A 48 5.89 -5.02 8.42
N TYR A 49 6.10 -5.36 9.69
CA TYR A 49 6.69 -4.44 10.65
C TYR A 49 8.08 -3.94 10.21
N THR A 50 8.88 -4.83 9.61
CA THR A 50 10.26 -4.52 9.22
C THR A 50 10.34 -3.64 7.97
N VAL A 51 9.48 -3.88 6.95
CA VAL A 51 9.66 -3.25 5.63
C VAL A 51 8.47 -2.46 5.12
N ALA A 52 7.29 -2.49 5.76
CA ALA A 52 6.12 -1.75 5.26
C ALA A 52 6.40 -0.26 5.10
N GLU A 53 7.08 0.36 6.06
CA GLU A 53 7.39 1.80 6.08
C GLU A 53 8.27 2.24 4.89
N SER A 54 9.04 1.31 4.30
CA SER A 54 9.96 1.62 3.20
C SER A 54 9.25 1.84 1.85
N GLY A 55 7.95 1.54 1.74
CA GLY A 55 7.22 1.59 0.49
C GLY A 55 6.05 2.57 0.47
N MET A 56 5.83 3.14 -0.71
CA MET A 56 4.70 3.98 -1.04
C MET A 56 4.24 3.67 -2.48
N VAL A 57 2.93 3.56 -2.68
CA VAL A 57 2.33 3.50 -4.03
C VAL A 57 1.63 4.81 -4.32
N MET A 58 1.92 5.41 -5.47
CA MET A 58 1.33 6.67 -5.89
C MET A 58 0.48 6.48 -7.15
N TYR A 59 -0.70 7.10 -7.18
CA TYR A 59 -1.62 7.09 -8.30
C TYR A 59 -1.96 8.51 -8.76
N GLU A 60 -2.20 8.62 -10.05
CA GLU A 60 -2.89 9.76 -10.63
C GLU A 60 -4.39 9.47 -10.67
N VAL A 61 -5.21 10.43 -10.30
CA VAL A 61 -6.65 10.37 -10.48
C VAL A 61 -6.99 10.87 -11.89
N LEU A 62 -7.48 9.97 -12.73
CA LEU A 62 -7.69 10.24 -14.16
C LEU A 62 -9.01 10.95 -14.44
N ASP A 63 -10.07 10.56 -13.74
CA ASP A 63 -11.42 11.05 -14.02
C ASP A 63 -12.34 10.88 -12.80
N GLU A 64 -13.46 11.56 -12.86
CA GLU A 64 -14.57 11.44 -11.91
C GLU A 64 -15.79 10.86 -12.60
N LYS A 65 -16.34 9.79 -12.03
CA LYS A 65 -17.61 9.21 -12.42
C LYS A 65 -18.66 9.47 -11.35
N LEU A 66 -19.75 10.11 -11.70
CA LEU A 66 -20.94 10.17 -10.85
C LEU A 66 -21.78 8.90 -11.06
N GLN A 67 -21.92 8.13 -9.98
CA GLN A 67 -22.82 6.98 -9.97
C GLN A 67 -24.05 7.38 -9.18
N ASN A 68 -25.18 7.52 -9.85
CA ASN A 68 -26.38 8.15 -9.30
C ASN A 68 -26.10 9.61 -8.81
N ASP A 69 -27.06 10.27 -8.18
CA ASP A 69 -26.94 11.68 -7.75
C ASP A 69 -26.15 11.88 -6.44
N ARG A 70 -25.53 10.83 -5.88
CA ARG A 70 -25.00 10.85 -4.51
C ARG A 70 -23.57 10.33 -4.39
N GLU A 71 -23.10 9.56 -5.34
CA GLU A 71 -21.80 8.87 -5.25
C GLU A 71 -20.86 9.38 -6.33
N SER A 72 -19.76 9.94 -5.88
CA SER A 72 -18.66 10.36 -6.73
C SER A 72 -17.52 9.34 -6.62
N TRP A 73 -17.09 8.83 -7.75
CA TRP A 73 -16.00 7.88 -7.89
C TRP A 73 -14.83 8.54 -8.59
N TYR A 74 -13.66 8.52 -7.97
CA TYR A 74 -12.40 8.89 -8.59
C TYR A 74 -11.73 7.65 -9.14
N MET A 75 -11.41 7.67 -10.45
CA MET A 75 -10.77 6.56 -11.14
C MET A 75 -9.27 6.78 -11.16
N ILE A 76 -8.51 5.84 -10.60
CA ILE A 76 -7.04 5.90 -10.58
C ILE A 76 -6.44 5.33 -11.87
N ASN A 77 -5.18 5.65 -12.15
CA ASN A 77 -4.43 5.17 -13.33
C ASN A 77 -3.87 3.75 -13.18
N ASN A 78 -4.35 2.95 -12.26
CA ASN A 78 -3.91 1.57 -12.01
C ASN A 78 -5.05 0.74 -11.39
N SER A 79 -4.74 -0.37 -10.76
CA SER A 79 -5.66 -1.27 -10.10
C SER A 79 -5.25 -1.54 -8.66
N PHE A 80 -6.21 -1.45 -7.73
CA PHE A 80 -5.99 -1.85 -6.33
C PHE A 80 -5.74 -3.35 -6.21
N MET A 81 -6.38 -4.17 -7.04
CA MET A 81 -6.17 -5.63 -7.02
C MET A 81 -4.74 -6.02 -7.39
N THR A 82 -4.03 -5.21 -8.18
CA THR A 82 -2.67 -5.50 -8.63
C THR A 82 -1.59 -4.80 -7.82
N THR A 83 -1.88 -3.65 -7.24
CA THR A 83 -0.87 -2.83 -6.55
C THR A 83 -1.07 -2.70 -5.04
N LEU A 84 -2.31 -2.95 -4.56
CA LEU A 84 -2.65 -3.03 -3.14
C LEU A 84 -3.55 -4.24 -2.84
N PRO A 85 -3.13 -5.47 -3.17
CA PRO A 85 -3.97 -6.66 -3.03
C PRO A 85 -4.45 -6.92 -1.61
N ASP A 86 -3.70 -6.52 -0.58
CA ASP A 86 -4.13 -6.71 0.80
C ASP A 86 -5.31 -5.80 1.18
N ALA A 87 -5.44 -4.61 0.55
CA ALA A 87 -6.64 -3.80 0.72
C ALA A 87 -7.88 -4.53 0.21
N TRP A 88 -7.76 -5.16 -0.98
CA TRP A 88 -8.82 -5.92 -1.60
C TRP A 88 -9.11 -7.25 -0.91
N GLY A 89 -8.06 -8.02 -0.59
CA GLY A 89 -8.20 -9.42 -0.11
C GLY A 89 -8.29 -9.57 1.40
N LEU A 90 -7.81 -8.61 2.18
CA LEU A 90 -7.69 -8.68 3.64
C LEU A 90 -8.30 -7.48 4.35
N ASP A 91 -8.99 -6.59 3.63
CA ASP A 91 -9.48 -5.30 4.17
C ASP A 91 -8.38 -4.49 4.88
N GLN A 92 -7.12 -4.64 4.39
CA GLN A 92 -5.97 -3.96 4.97
C GLN A 92 -6.04 -2.47 4.69
N ARG A 93 -6.14 -1.68 5.76
CA ARG A 93 -6.09 -0.22 5.68
C ARG A 93 -4.65 0.27 5.50
N PHE A 94 -4.49 1.32 4.69
CA PHE A 94 -3.25 2.05 4.50
C PHE A 94 -3.44 3.53 4.80
N ILE A 95 -2.37 4.23 5.18
CA ILE A 95 -2.40 5.69 5.25
C ILE A 95 -2.47 6.21 3.82
N MET A 96 -3.56 6.87 3.46
CA MET A 96 -3.74 7.50 2.16
C MET A 96 -3.76 9.02 2.33
N LEU A 97 -2.98 9.72 1.51
CA LEU A 97 -2.93 11.18 1.48
C LEU A 97 -2.88 11.69 0.03
N PRO A 98 -3.53 12.82 -0.28
CA PRO A 98 -3.21 13.54 -1.51
C PRO A 98 -1.76 14.03 -1.44
N ILE A 99 -1.04 14.02 -2.56
CA ILE A 99 0.37 14.48 -2.63
C ILE A 99 0.44 15.96 -3.01
N ASN A 100 -0.57 16.46 -3.68
CA ASN A 100 -0.70 17.86 -4.09
C ASN A 100 -2.11 18.37 -3.77
N ARG A 101 -2.34 19.65 -4.05
CA ARG A 101 -3.66 20.31 -3.96
C ARG A 101 -4.26 20.34 -2.55
N TRP A 102 -3.41 20.43 -1.54
CA TRP A 102 -3.79 20.40 -0.11
C TRP A 102 -4.70 21.56 0.34
N PHE A 103 -4.67 22.70 -0.37
CA PHE A 103 -5.37 23.94 0.02
C PHE A 103 -6.66 24.16 -0.76
N GLU A 104 -7.10 23.15 -1.53
CA GLU A 104 -8.34 23.24 -2.28
C GLU A 104 -9.55 22.72 -1.51
N ASP A 105 -10.73 22.88 -2.07
CA ASP A 105 -11.94 22.30 -1.51
C ASP A 105 -11.91 20.77 -1.68
N PHE A 106 -12.45 20.07 -0.68
CA PHE A 106 -12.48 18.61 -0.61
C PHE A 106 -13.93 18.10 -0.67
N LYS A 107 -14.09 16.89 -1.15
CA LYS A 107 -15.37 16.16 -1.11
C LYS A 107 -15.17 14.69 -0.77
N ASN A 108 -16.27 14.04 -0.38
CA ASN A 108 -16.31 12.59 -0.20
C ASN A 108 -16.36 11.88 -1.55
N VAL A 109 -15.47 10.90 -1.74
CA VAL A 109 -15.37 10.10 -2.96
C VAL A 109 -15.09 8.64 -2.63
N PHE A 110 -15.39 7.77 -3.57
CA PHE A 110 -14.84 6.41 -3.64
C PHE A 110 -13.66 6.38 -4.60
N LEU A 111 -12.75 5.41 -4.44
CA LEU A 111 -11.65 5.19 -5.37
C LEU A 111 -11.85 3.89 -6.12
N GLY A 112 -11.89 3.95 -7.44
CA GLY A 112 -11.98 2.81 -8.34
C GLY A 112 -10.74 2.63 -9.19
N GLY A 113 -10.37 1.37 -9.47
CA GLY A 113 -9.30 0.99 -10.39
C GLY A 113 -9.78 0.85 -11.83
N LEU A 114 -8.88 0.45 -12.73
CA LEU A 114 -9.13 0.36 -14.18
C LEU A 114 -9.56 -1.02 -14.68
N THR A 115 -9.60 -2.03 -13.81
CA THR A 115 -9.99 -3.37 -14.25
C THR A 115 -11.51 -3.49 -14.42
N CYS A 116 -11.94 -4.54 -15.12
CA CYS A 116 -13.37 -4.85 -15.28
C CYS A 116 -13.98 -5.51 -14.04
N ASP A 117 -13.18 -5.81 -13.02
CA ASP A 117 -13.66 -6.45 -11.79
C ASP A 117 -14.41 -5.44 -10.93
N SER A 118 -15.61 -5.82 -10.48
CA SER A 118 -16.44 -4.98 -9.62
C SER A 118 -15.85 -4.74 -8.23
N MET A 119 -14.85 -5.53 -7.84
CA MET A 119 -14.13 -5.39 -6.57
C MET A 119 -12.85 -4.55 -6.68
N ASP A 120 -12.53 -4.02 -7.88
CA ASP A 120 -11.36 -3.17 -8.08
C ASP A 120 -11.62 -1.75 -7.58
N PHE A 121 -11.80 -1.63 -6.27
CA PHE A 121 -11.93 -0.35 -5.58
C PHE A 121 -11.27 -0.44 -4.20
N TYR A 122 -10.91 0.70 -3.62
CA TYR A 122 -10.36 0.73 -2.27
C TYR A 122 -11.49 0.58 -1.24
N ASN A 123 -11.51 -0.56 -0.54
CA ASN A 123 -12.61 -1.01 0.32
C ASN A 123 -12.23 -1.11 1.81
N ALA A 124 -11.11 -0.53 2.22
CA ALA A 124 -10.57 -0.72 3.58
C ALA A 124 -10.81 0.48 4.52
N GLU A 125 -11.66 1.45 4.14
CA GLU A 125 -11.97 2.58 5.02
C GLU A 125 -13.12 2.29 5.99
N ILE A 126 -13.04 2.86 7.21
CA ILE A 126 -14.00 2.60 8.30
C ILE A 126 -15.39 3.20 8.01
N HIS A 127 -15.45 4.30 7.25
CA HIS A 127 -16.67 5.05 6.98
C HIS A 127 -17.21 4.78 5.56
N ASP A 128 -17.84 3.63 5.37
CA ASP A 128 -18.47 3.26 4.10
C ASP A 128 -17.53 3.35 2.89
N ASN A 129 -16.23 3.12 3.08
CA ASN A 129 -15.18 3.21 2.05
C ASN A 129 -15.04 4.60 1.39
N LYS A 130 -15.56 5.64 2.00
CA LYS A 130 -15.46 7.02 1.50
C LYS A 130 -14.19 7.68 1.98
N LEU A 131 -13.53 8.34 1.05
CA LEU A 131 -12.34 9.14 1.28
C LEU A 131 -12.66 10.62 1.07
N PHE A 132 -11.93 11.49 1.75
CA PHE A 132 -12.08 12.94 1.61
C PHE A 132 -10.88 13.47 0.82
N LEU A 133 -11.12 13.85 -0.44
CA LEU A 133 -10.09 14.23 -1.41
C LEU A 133 -10.40 15.57 -2.07
N PRO A 134 -9.36 16.29 -2.56
CA PRO A 134 -9.52 17.53 -3.33
C PRO A 134 -10.44 17.35 -4.53
N LEU A 135 -11.19 18.40 -4.86
CA LEU A 135 -11.99 18.46 -6.09
C LEU A 135 -11.08 18.28 -7.32
N LEU A 136 -11.52 17.50 -8.31
CA LEU A 136 -10.76 17.35 -9.56
C LEU A 136 -10.78 18.64 -10.39
N ASP A 137 -9.62 18.97 -10.94
CA ASP A 137 -9.47 19.95 -12.01
C ASP A 137 -8.78 19.28 -13.20
N LYS A 138 -9.38 19.35 -14.38
CA LYS A 138 -8.81 18.75 -15.60
C LYS A 138 -7.49 19.35 -16.05
N LYS A 139 -7.12 20.52 -15.52
CA LYS A 139 -5.88 21.23 -15.89
C LYS A 139 -4.74 20.95 -14.91
N ASP A 140 -5.06 20.51 -13.70
CA ASP A 140 -4.09 20.22 -12.65
C ASP A 140 -4.36 18.83 -12.06
N PRO A 141 -3.59 17.81 -12.45
CA PRO A 141 -3.82 16.44 -12.04
C PRO A 141 -3.73 16.27 -10.53
N LEU A 142 -4.61 15.44 -9.96
CA LEU A 142 -4.56 15.05 -8.57
C LEU A 142 -3.74 13.77 -8.42
N TYR A 143 -2.74 13.80 -7.56
CA TYR A 143 -1.97 12.63 -7.16
C TYR A 143 -2.30 12.25 -5.72
N ILE A 144 -2.49 10.95 -5.50
CA ILE A 144 -2.72 10.35 -4.18
C ILE A 144 -1.67 9.28 -3.92
N ALA A 145 -1.28 9.11 -2.66
CA ALA A 145 -0.34 8.07 -2.29
C ALA A 145 -0.85 7.25 -1.11
N PHE A 146 -0.56 5.96 -1.17
CA PHE A 146 -0.74 5.01 -0.08
C PHE A 146 0.61 4.68 0.50
N PHE A 147 0.78 4.94 1.79
CA PHE A 147 2.03 4.75 2.52
C PHE A 147 2.02 3.42 3.27
N TYR A 148 3.20 2.97 3.68
CA TYR A 148 3.41 1.68 4.37
C TYR A 148 3.09 0.47 3.49
N THR A 149 3.44 0.55 2.21
CA THR A 149 3.19 -0.49 1.21
C THR A 149 4.43 -1.31 0.84
N GLY A 150 5.53 -1.22 1.62
CA GLY A 150 6.79 -1.88 1.32
C GLY A 150 6.81 -3.40 1.53
N ALA A 151 5.78 -3.96 2.18
CA ALA A 151 5.62 -5.39 2.34
C ALA A 151 4.46 -5.90 1.50
N TYR A 152 4.63 -7.05 0.86
CA TYR A 152 3.65 -7.75 0.01
C TYR A 152 3.22 -6.94 -1.23
N GLN A 153 2.09 -6.31 -1.20
CA GLN A 153 1.46 -5.41 -2.17
C GLN A 153 1.85 -5.69 -3.64
N GLU A 154 2.35 -4.70 -4.35
CA GLU A 154 2.71 -4.83 -5.77
C GLU A 154 3.72 -5.94 -6.01
N SER A 155 4.63 -6.19 -5.09
CA SER A 155 5.67 -7.22 -5.25
C SER A 155 5.12 -8.66 -5.29
N ILE A 156 3.99 -8.95 -4.64
CA ILE A 156 3.37 -10.29 -4.74
C ILE A 156 2.54 -10.48 -6.00
N SER A 157 2.17 -9.41 -6.69
CA SER A 157 1.47 -9.48 -7.98
C SER A 157 2.37 -9.90 -9.14
N GLY A 158 3.66 -10.07 -8.91
CA GLY A 158 4.65 -10.47 -9.91
C GLY A 158 5.22 -9.26 -10.66
N PHE A 159 6.49 -8.95 -10.39
CA PHE A 159 7.22 -7.90 -11.08
C PHE A 159 7.42 -8.27 -12.57
N GLY A 160 6.99 -7.38 -13.48
CA GLY A 160 7.15 -7.57 -14.92
C GLY A 160 6.34 -8.73 -15.52
N GLY A 161 5.42 -9.33 -14.78
CA GLY A 161 4.50 -10.37 -15.26
C GLY A 161 3.24 -9.81 -15.92
N ILE A 162 2.32 -10.71 -16.28
CA ILE A 162 0.96 -10.36 -16.74
C ILE A 162 0.09 -10.21 -15.49
N LYS A 163 -0.49 -9.03 -15.33
CA LYS A 163 -1.43 -8.74 -14.25
C LYS A 163 -2.88 -8.79 -14.75
N HIS A 164 -3.82 -8.78 -13.81
CA HIS A 164 -5.25 -8.74 -14.12
C HIS A 164 -5.57 -7.62 -15.12
N CYS A 165 -6.39 -7.92 -16.13
CA CYS A 165 -6.75 -7.02 -17.24
C CYS A 165 -5.55 -6.39 -17.96
N LEU A 166 -4.39 -7.03 -17.95
CA LEU A 166 -3.15 -6.53 -18.57
C LEU A 166 -2.73 -5.15 -18.05
N ILE A 167 -3.03 -4.85 -16.79
CA ILE A 167 -2.54 -3.62 -16.16
C ILE A 167 -1.02 -3.67 -16.09
N PRO A 168 -0.29 -2.71 -16.65
CA PRO A 168 1.17 -2.72 -16.64
C PRO A 168 1.73 -2.49 -15.24
N SER A 169 2.90 -3.04 -14.96
CA SER A 169 3.66 -2.71 -13.74
C SER A 169 4.06 -1.23 -13.77
N PRO A 170 3.90 -0.50 -12.65
CA PRO A 170 4.34 0.89 -12.54
C PRO A 170 5.86 0.98 -12.57
N LYS A 171 6.40 2.17 -12.80
CA LYS A 171 7.82 2.45 -12.56
C LYS A 171 8.13 2.42 -11.06
N HIS A 172 9.30 1.90 -10.72
CA HIS A 172 9.80 1.91 -9.35
C HIS A 172 10.92 2.95 -9.20
N VAL A 173 10.78 3.80 -8.20
CA VAL A 173 11.72 4.89 -7.90
C VAL A 173 12.21 4.69 -6.47
N ILE A 174 13.53 4.70 -6.30
CA ILE A 174 14.15 4.79 -4.97
C ILE A 174 14.24 6.25 -4.59
N VAL A 175 13.75 6.58 -3.40
CA VAL A 175 13.87 7.92 -2.79
C VAL A 175 14.72 7.79 -1.55
N ASP A 176 15.75 8.60 -1.43
CA ASP A 176 16.70 8.56 -0.33
C ASP A 176 17.15 9.98 0.03
N LYS A 177 18.05 10.10 0.99
CA LYS A 177 18.72 11.35 1.35
C LYS A 177 20.21 11.25 1.07
N ASP A 178 20.76 12.31 0.49
CA ASP A 178 22.22 12.45 0.37
C ASP A 178 22.89 12.74 1.72
N GLU A 179 24.21 12.81 1.73
CA GLU A 179 25.03 13.12 2.92
C GLU A 179 24.69 14.51 3.54
N ASN A 180 24.07 15.40 2.78
CA ASN A 180 23.64 16.72 3.21
C ASN A 180 22.17 16.76 3.66
N GLY A 181 21.46 15.63 3.58
CA GLY A 181 20.05 15.53 3.94
C GLY A 181 19.09 15.97 2.84
N ASN A 182 19.56 16.24 1.61
CA ASN A 182 18.70 16.54 0.48
C ASN A 182 18.05 15.27 -0.04
N ILE A 183 16.78 15.37 -0.44
CA ILE A 183 16.07 14.26 -1.06
C ILE A 183 16.61 14.03 -2.47
N ILE A 184 17.03 12.82 -2.73
CA ILE A 184 17.48 12.33 -4.03
C ILE A 184 16.56 11.20 -4.50
N SER A 185 16.46 11.03 -5.82
CA SER A 185 15.70 9.91 -6.37
C SER A 185 16.44 9.28 -7.55
N SER A 186 16.25 7.97 -7.70
CA SER A 186 16.79 7.22 -8.84
C SER A 186 15.76 6.22 -9.35
N LEU A 187 15.75 6.00 -10.66
CA LEU A 187 14.89 4.98 -11.27
C LEU A 187 15.47 3.59 -10.95
N PHE A 188 14.71 2.76 -10.24
CA PHE A 188 15.06 1.36 -9.99
C PHE A 188 14.60 0.46 -11.13
N ALA A 189 13.35 0.59 -11.57
CA ALA A 189 12.81 -0.14 -12.70
C ALA A 189 11.84 0.75 -13.49
N PRO A 190 11.90 0.74 -14.85
CA PRO A 190 10.95 1.47 -15.67
C PRO A 190 9.55 0.83 -15.60
N GLU A 191 8.55 1.59 -15.97
CA GLU A 191 7.20 1.06 -16.20
C GLU A 191 7.21 -0.01 -17.31
N GLN A 192 6.30 -0.95 -17.21
CA GLN A 192 6.13 -2.00 -18.20
C GLN A 192 5.48 -1.41 -19.47
N THR A 193 6.17 -1.59 -20.60
CA THR A 193 5.68 -1.10 -21.90
C THR A 193 4.74 -2.10 -22.58
N SER A 194 3.91 -1.60 -23.50
CA SER A 194 3.04 -2.45 -24.35
C SER A 194 3.85 -3.50 -25.11
N GLU A 195 5.06 -3.15 -25.58
CA GLU A 195 5.96 -4.09 -26.27
C GLU A 195 6.39 -5.23 -25.34
N SER A 196 6.77 -4.92 -24.09
CA SER A 196 7.12 -5.95 -23.12
C SER A 196 5.94 -6.87 -22.80
N MET A 197 4.73 -6.30 -22.70
CA MET A 197 3.49 -7.06 -22.50
C MET A 197 3.20 -8.02 -23.67
N LEU A 198 3.35 -7.54 -24.89
CA LEU A 198 3.16 -8.36 -26.11
C LEU A 198 4.17 -9.52 -26.14
N LYS A 199 5.43 -9.27 -25.81
CA LYS A 199 6.46 -10.33 -25.71
C LYS A 199 6.09 -11.43 -24.72
N ILE A 200 5.55 -11.05 -23.54
CA ILE A 200 5.09 -12.02 -22.54
C ILE A 200 3.93 -12.87 -23.09
N LEU A 201 3.07 -12.27 -23.91
CA LEU A 201 1.94 -12.95 -24.56
C LEU A 201 2.35 -13.81 -25.78
N GLY A 202 3.62 -13.73 -26.21
CA GLY A 202 4.15 -14.53 -27.31
C GLY A 202 4.06 -13.86 -28.69
N TYR A 203 3.90 -12.53 -28.72
CA TYR A 203 3.91 -11.72 -29.96
C TYR A 203 5.25 -11.04 -30.22
#